data_f521bef19b22ff2da5b4a708d7428269
#
_entry.id   f521bef19b22ff2da5b4a708d7428269
#
_cell.length_a   1.000
_cell.length_b   1.000
_cell.length_c   1.000
_cell.angle_alpha   90.00
_cell.angle_beta   90.00
_cell.angle_gamma   90.00
#
_symmetry.space_group_name_H-M   'P 1'
#
loop_
_entity.id
_entity.type
_entity.pdbx_description
1 polymer ?
#
loop_
_entity_poly.entity_id
_entity_poly.type
_entity_poly.pdbx_seq_one_letter_code
_entity_poly.pdbx_strand_id
1 'polypeptide(L)'
;MGIQGFKECLQGTKVNLSDLIKNRMSGAPPLRIGVDLSVYAHQGIRARDIKEIYAMDFVAQPPMDISGYAWAMLDDFLDAIELLAPKGSIDLYLIFDACQNPRKKETSAQRREKTNQAASDLQKYINSKEVYKESKLKELMCKCVYPDNAFFAACYAWAKERGIKCFSSPFEADHQLAYMKFDYVLTIDTDIIMLGANVLCGINLHPDSKCFGEATLYDETSCLNFIKTVVPEYALKSK
;
A
#
# COMPACT_ATOMS: atom_id res chain seq x y z
N MET A 1 0.07 -8.10 7.89
CA MET A 1 -0.55 -9.45 7.97
C MET A 1 -1.97 -9.21 8.41
N GLY A 2 -2.91 -9.38 7.49
CA GLY A 2 -4.31 -9.31 7.80
C GLY A 2 -4.81 -10.53 8.59
N ILE A 3 -5.96 -10.41 9.22
CA ILE A 3 -6.67 -11.54 9.80
C ILE A 3 -6.94 -12.53 8.67
N GLN A 4 -6.40 -13.76 8.79
CA GLN A 4 -6.53 -14.77 7.74
C GLN A 4 -7.99 -15.06 7.45
N GLY A 5 -8.39 -15.03 6.18
CA GLY A 5 -9.76 -15.24 5.73
C GLY A 5 -10.71 -14.05 5.94
N PHE A 6 -10.26 -12.95 6.57
CA PHE A 6 -11.14 -11.80 6.82
C PHE A 6 -11.56 -11.10 5.52
N LYS A 7 -10.62 -10.89 4.61
CA LYS A 7 -10.88 -10.22 3.33
C LYS A 7 -11.88 -10.99 2.46
N GLU A 8 -11.82 -12.33 2.49
CA GLU A 8 -12.72 -13.19 1.72
C GLU A 8 -14.16 -13.13 2.23
N CYS A 9 -14.35 -12.78 3.50
CA CYS A 9 -15.66 -12.66 4.13
C CYS A 9 -16.25 -11.25 4.02
N LEU A 10 -15.43 -10.23 3.71
CA LEU A 10 -15.91 -8.86 3.55
C LEU A 10 -16.51 -8.65 2.18
N GLN A 11 -17.70 -8.06 2.14
CA GLN A 11 -18.33 -7.60 0.90
C GLN A 11 -18.00 -6.12 0.67
N GLY A 12 -17.02 -5.86 -0.18
CA GLY A 12 -16.67 -4.52 -0.60
C GLY A 12 -17.46 -4.05 -1.84
N THR A 13 -17.59 -2.75 -1.99
CA THR A 13 -18.26 -2.12 -3.14
C THR A 13 -17.21 -1.65 -4.15
N LYS A 14 -17.41 -1.95 -5.43
CA LYS A 14 -16.57 -1.39 -6.50
C LYS A 14 -16.87 0.09 -6.68
N VAL A 15 -15.83 0.90 -6.63
CA VAL A 15 -15.91 2.36 -6.78
C VAL A 15 -14.78 2.86 -7.67
N ASN A 16 -14.97 4.06 -8.23
CA ASN A 16 -13.88 4.79 -8.91
C ASN A 16 -13.60 6.07 -8.15
N LEU A 17 -12.30 6.36 -7.87
CA LEU A 17 -11.89 7.53 -7.10
C LEU A 17 -12.34 8.85 -7.76
N SER A 18 -12.29 8.93 -9.10
CA SER A 18 -12.77 10.08 -9.85
C SER A 18 -14.25 10.36 -9.57
N ASP A 19 -15.07 9.30 -9.47
CA ASP A 19 -16.51 9.45 -9.23
C ASP A 19 -16.79 9.83 -7.76
N LEU A 20 -16.02 9.29 -6.82
CA LEU A 20 -16.10 9.70 -5.42
C LEU A 20 -15.81 11.19 -5.24
N ILE A 21 -14.89 11.74 -6.03
CA ILE A 21 -14.56 13.17 -6.02
C ILE A 21 -15.66 14.00 -6.66
N LYS A 22 -16.14 13.59 -7.85
CA LYS A 22 -17.20 14.31 -8.61
C LYS A 22 -18.52 14.38 -7.87
N ASN A 23 -18.84 13.34 -7.12
CA ASN A 23 -20.11 13.25 -6.38
C ASN A 23 -20.14 14.10 -5.10
N ARG A 24 -19.05 14.78 -4.76
CA ARG A 24 -19.04 15.73 -3.62
C ARG A 24 -19.78 17.01 -3.97
N MET A 25 -20.41 17.59 -2.96
CA MET A 25 -21.09 18.89 -3.12
C MET A 25 -20.11 19.97 -3.57
N SER A 26 -20.55 20.86 -4.44
CA SER A 26 -19.77 22.04 -4.83
C SER A 26 -19.40 22.86 -3.58
N GLY A 27 -18.13 23.19 -3.41
CA GLY A 27 -17.62 23.91 -2.23
C GLY A 27 -17.27 23.01 -1.04
N ALA A 28 -17.37 21.68 -1.15
CA ALA A 28 -16.87 20.79 -0.12
C ALA A 28 -15.32 20.93 0.02
N PRO A 29 -14.76 20.77 1.23
CA PRO A 29 -13.32 20.79 1.41
C PRO A 29 -12.65 19.64 0.62
N PRO A 30 -11.34 19.72 0.32
CA PRO A 30 -10.62 18.64 -0.34
C PRO A 30 -10.83 17.30 0.34
N LEU A 31 -10.88 16.23 -0.47
CA LEU A 31 -11.00 14.86 0.02
C LEU A 31 -9.72 14.48 0.77
N ARG A 32 -9.82 14.16 2.03
CA ARG A 32 -8.66 13.76 2.85
C ARG A 32 -8.38 12.29 2.64
N ILE A 33 -7.24 12.00 2.03
CA ILE A 33 -6.82 10.63 1.73
C ILE A 33 -5.53 10.30 2.48
N GLY A 34 -5.61 9.28 3.35
CA GLY A 34 -4.43 8.69 3.98
C GLY A 34 -3.88 7.54 3.13
N VAL A 35 -2.57 7.46 3.00
CA VAL A 35 -1.89 6.38 2.26
C VAL A 35 -0.99 5.61 3.22
N ASP A 36 -1.16 4.31 3.29
CA ASP A 36 -0.21 3.42 3.92
C ASP A 36 1.03 3.29 3.02
N LEU A 37 2.03 4.11 3.32
CA LEU A 37 3.21 4.21 2.48
C LEU A 37 4.04 2.92 2.48
N SER A 38 4.04 2.16 3.59
CA SER A 38 4.76 0.88 3.68
C SER A 38 4.18 -0.14 2.70
N VAL A 39 2.86 -0.23 2.65
CA VAL A 39 2.14 -1.11 1.71
C VAL A 39 2.34 -0.64 0.27
N TYR A 40 2.21 0.67 0.04
CA TYR A 40 2.37 1.24 -1.30
C TYR A 40 3.79 1.05 -1.85
N ALA A 41 4.84 1.19 -1.03
CA ALA A 41 6.22 0.95 -1.41
C ALA A 41 6.42 -0.47 -1.97
N HIS A 42 5.89 -1.49 -1.27
CA HIS A 42 5.95 -2.87 -1.74
C HIS A 42 5.19 -3.10 -3.06
N GLN A 43 4.06 -2.41 -3.26
CA GLN A 43 3.28 -2.51 -4.50
C GLN A 43 3.95 -1.79 -5.66
N GLY A 44 4.44 -0.57 -5.45
CA GLY A 44 5.09 0.25 -6.46
C GLY A 44 6.30 -0.47 -7.08
N ILE A 45 7.11 -1.12 -6.25
CA ILE A 45 8.26 -1.88 -6.74
C ILE A 45 7.85 -3.10 -7.56
N ARG A 46 6.80 -3.82 -7.14
CA ARG A 46 6.30 -4.99 -7.89
C ARG A 46 5.68 -4.62 -9.24
N ALA A 47 5.15 -3.40 -9.37
CA ALA A 47 4.55 -2.90 -10.60
C ALA A 47 5.59 -2.52 -11.66
N ARG A 48 6.86 -2.24 -11.27
CA ARG A 48 7.93 -1.81 -12.19
C ARG A 48 8.31 -2.88 -13.21
N ASP A 49 8.76 -2.40 -14.38
CA ASP A 49 9.35 -3.27 -15.40
C ASP A 49 10.59 -3.97 -14.83
N ILE A 50 10.81 -5.21 -15.27
CA ILE A 50 11.95 -6.00 -14.85
C ILE A 50 13.28 -5.32 -15.19
N LYS A 51 13.34 -4.55 -16.29
CA LYS A 51 14.54 -3.81 -16.70
C LYS A 51 14.90 -2.69 -15.72
N GLU A 52 13.90 -1.99 -15.19
CA GLU A 52 14.09 -0.98 -14.17
C GLU A 52 14.55 -1.61 -12.85
N ILE A 53 13.94 -2.74 -12.50
CA ILE A 53 14.35 -3.52 -11.34
C ILE A 53 15.78 -4.06 -11.55
N TYR A 54 16.17 -4.44 -12.75
CA TYR A 54 17.52 -4.92 -13.09
C TYR A 54 18.60 -3.85 -13.03
N ALA A 55 18.25 -2.59 -13.26
CA ALA A 55 19.18 -1.47 -13.14
C ALA A 55 19.56 -1.20 -11.66
N MET A 56 18.77 -1.72 -10.71
CA MET A 56 19.13 -1.76 -9.31
C MET A 56 20.22 -2.83 -9.11
N ASP A 57 21.28 -2.51 -8.39
CA ASP A 57 22.36 -3.47 -8.13
C ASP A 57 21.93 -4.58 -7.15
N PHE A 58 21.11 -5.50 -7.66
CA PHE A 58 20.57 -6.63 -6.90
C PHE A 58 21.61 -7.65 -6.48
N VAL A 59 22.73 -7.64 -7.18
CA VAL A 59 23.72 -8.71 -7.08
C VAL A 59 24.70 -8.42 -5.95
N ALA A 60 24.87 -7.15 -5.58
CA ALA A 60 25.95 -6.76 -4.69
C ALA A 60 25.62 -6.88 -3.20
N GLN A 61 24.41 -6.55 -2.74
CA GLN A 61 24.06 -6.61 -1.31
C GLN A 61 22.54 -6.75 -1.05
N PRO A 62 22.05 -7.86 -0.49
CA PRO A 62 20.72 -7.89 0.13
C PRO A 62 20.77 -7.36 1.58
N PRO A 63 19.76 -6.61 2.07
CA PRO A 63 18.63 -6.09 1.32
C PRO A 63 19.04 -4.91 0.44
N MET A 64 18.37 -4.78 -0.69
CA MET A 64 18.64 -3.71 -1.64
C MET A 64 18.36 -2.34 -1.08
N ASP A 65 19.25 -1.40 -1.39
CA ASP A 65 18.94 0.03 -1.27
C ASP A 65 18.02 0.47 -2.40
N ILE A 66 16.76 0.70 -2.05
CA ILE A 66 15.73 1.20 -2.97
C ILE A 66 15.43 2.69 -2.76
N SER A 67 16.23 3.39 -1.96
CA SER A 67 16.00 4.81 -1.65
C SER A 67 16.01 5.68 -2.90
N GLY A 68 16.84 5.38 -3.89
CA GLY A 68 16.86 6.06 -5.17
C GLY A 68 15.57 5.94 -5.99
N TYR A 69 14.73 4.94 -5.70
CA TYR A 69 13.43 4.76 -6.37
C TYR A 69 12.26 5.41 -5.67
N ALA A 70 12.44 5.86 -4.42
CA ALA A 70 11.38 6.47 -3.65
C ALA A 70 10.75 7.65 -4.39
N TRP A 71 11.58 8.51 -4.98
CA TRP A 71 11.13 9.70 -5.70
C TRP A 71 10.37 9.34 -6.97
N ALA A 72 10.94 8.52 -7.84
CA ALA A 72 10.28 8.12 -9.08
C ALA A 72 8.94 7.40 -8.81
N MET A 73 8.92 6.52 -7.81
CA MET A 73 7.70 5.82 -7.41
C MET A 73 6.61 6.78 -6.91
N LEU A 74 7.00 7.80 -6.13
CA LEU A 74 6.04 8.77 -5.59
C LEU A 74 5.62 9.80 -6.63
N ASP A 75 6.47 10.15 -7.60
CA ASP A 75 6.11 10.97 -8.75
C ASP A 75 5.04 10.25 -9.59
N ASP A 76 5.27 8.99 -9.97
CA ASP A 76 4.27 8.20 -10.71
C ASP A 76 2.94 8.07 -9.94
N PHE A 77 3.02 7.93 -8.62
CA PHE A 77 1.81 7.88 -7.78
C PHE A 77 1.07 9.21 -7.81
N LEU A 78 1.77 10.32 -7.63
CA LEU A 78 1.17 11.66 -7.61
C LEU A 78 0.57 12.01 -8.96
N ASP A 79 1.29 11.74 -10.05
CA ASP A 79 0.82 11.96 -11.42
C ASP A 79 -0.47 11.18 -11.69
N ALA A 80 -0.54 9.91 -11.26
CA ALA A 80 -1.75 9.11 -11.40
C ALA A 80 -2.93 9.67 -10.58
N ILE A 81 -2.69 10.16 -9.37
CA ILE A 81 -3.72 10.80 -8.54
C ILE A 81 -4.17 12.12 -9.17
N GLU A 82 -3.28 12.94 -9.72
CA GLU A 82 -3.61 14.21 -10.38
C GLU A 82 -4.41 14.01 -11.68
N LEU A 83 -4.20 12.89 -12.37
CA LEU A 83 -5.01 12.51 -13.53
C LEU A 83 -6.46 12.13 -13.14
N LEU A 84 -6.64 11.55 -11.94
CA LEU A 84 -7.97 11.12 -11.44
C LEU A 84 -8.77 12.27 -10.85
N ALA A 85 -8.10 13.35 -10.43
CA ALA A 85 -8.70 14.38 -9.59
C ALA A 85 -8.28 15.79 -10.01
N PRO A 86 -9.21 16.76 -10.10
CA PRO A 86 -8.84 18.14 -10.28
C PRO A 86 -7.87 18.64 -9.20
N LYS A 87 -6.93 19.46 -9.56
CA LYS A 87 -5.95 20.04 -8.62
C LYS A 87 -6.66 20.69 -7.43
N GLY A 88 -6.22 20.34 -6.23
CA GLY A 88 -6.79 20.84 -4.97
C GLY A 88 -8.06 20.13 -4.51
N SER A 89 -8.54 19.09 -5.21
CA SER A 89 -9.69 18.29 -4.77
C SER A 89 -9.32 17.19 -3.77
N ILE A 90 -8.04 16.87 -3.64
CA ILE A 90 -7.50 15.88 -2.69
C ILE A 90 -6.49 16.56 -1.76
N ASP A 91 -6.57 16.24 -0.48
CA ASP A 91 -5.58 16.52 0.55
C ASP A 91 -4.91 15.19 0.94
N LEU A 92 -3.69 14.97 0.43
CA LEU A 92 -2.97 13.71 0.51
C LEU A 92 -2.07 13.66 1.75
N TYR A 93 -2.10 12.54 2.45
CA TYR A 93 -1.29 12.25 3.63
C TYR A 93 -0.57 10.92 3.47
N LEU A 94 0.76 10.94 3.51
CA LEU A 94 1.58 9.74 3.48
C LEU A 94 1.94 9.35 4.91
N ILE A 95 1.62 8.12 5.31
CA ILE A 95 1.89 7.63 6.67
C ILE A 95 2.69 6.33 6.60
N PHE A 96 3.73 6.23 7.40
CA PHE A 96 4.59 5.06 7.46
C PHE A 96 4.94 4.67 8.90
N ASP A 97 5.32 3.41 9.09
CA ASP A 97 5.75 2.86 10.37
C ASP A 97 7.08 3.49 10.81
N ALA A 98 7.15 4.06 12.02
CA ALA A 98 8.41 4.60 12.53
C ALA A 98 9.20 3.60 13.34
N CYS A 99 8.52 2.96 14.27
CA CYS A 99 9.15 2.04 15.19
C CYS A 99 8.60 0.63 15.03
N GLN A 100 9.48 -0.33 15.10
CA GLN A 100 9.05 -1.71 15.13
C GLN A 100 8.22 -1.97 16.39
N ASN A 101 6.97 -2.41 16.21
CA ASN A 101 6.15 -2.85 17.33
C ASN A 101 6.83 -4.04 18.03
N PRO A 102 7.15 -3.92 19.34
CA PRO A 102 7.81 -5.00 20.08
C PRO A 102 7.09 -6.35 19.99
N ARG A 103 5.74 -6.34 19.87
CA ARG A 103 4.92 -7.54 19.71
C ARG A 103 5.08 -8.21 18.34
N LYS A 104 5.58 -7.48 17.33
CA LYS A 104 5.83 -8.00 15.97
C LYS A 104 7.31 -8.32 15.72
N LYS A 105 8.16 -8.30 16.75
CA LYS A 105 9.61 -8.55 16.62
C LYS A 105 9.91 -9.89 15.93
N GLU A 106 9.22 -10.94 16.32
CA GLU A 106 9.36 -12.26 15.73
C GLU A 106 8.90 -12.28 14.26
N THR A 107 7.74 -11.68 13.96
CA THR A 107 7.23 -11.55 12.59
C THR A 107 8.19 -10.77 11.68
N SER A 108 8.79 -9.71 12.20
CA SER A 108 9.76 -8.92 11.45
C SER A 108 11.06 -9.68 11.21
N ALA A 109 11.51 -10.47 12.19
CA ALA A 109 12.66 -11.37 12.03
C ALA A 109 12.37 -12.41 10.93
N GLN A 110 11.20 -13.05 10.97
CA GLN A 110 10.79 -14.00 9.93
C GLN A 110 10.69 -13.37 8.54
N ARG A 111 10.21 -12.11 8.43
CA ARG A 111 10.19 -11.38 7.15
C ARG A 111 11.59 -11.14 6.62
N ARG A 112 12.51 -10.70 7.49
CA ARG A 112 13.92 -10.48 7.12
C ARG A 112 14.59 -11.79 6.69
N GLU A 113 14.34 -12.88 7.39
CA GLU A 113 14.84 -14.20 7.01
C GLU A 113 14.34 -14.63 5.63
N LYS A 114 13.04 -14.44 5.34
CA LYS A 114 12.47 -14.70 4.02
C LYS A 114 13.10 -13.84 2.92
N THR A 115 13.40 -12.58 3.19
CA THR A 115 14.10 -11.68 2.27
C THR A 115 15.52 -12.17 2.00
N ASN A 116 16.26 -12.57 3.04
CA ASN A 116 17.61 -13.12 2.92
C ASN A 116 17.61 -14.45 2.14
N GLN A 117 16.63 -15.30 2.40
CA GLN A 117 16.47 -16.55 1.65
C GLN A 117 16.18 -16.28 0.17
N ALA A 118 15.30 -15.32 -0.12
CA ALA A 118 14.99 -14.92 -1.50
C ALA A 118 16.23 -14.38 -2.23
N ALA A 119 17.10 -13.62 -1.54
CA ALA A 119 18.36 -13.14 -2.09
C ALA A 119 19.31 -14.30 -2.43
N SER A 120 19.42 -15.30 -1.54
CA SER A 120 20.19 -16.52 -1.80
C SER A 120 19.64 -17.30 -3.00
N ASP A 121 18.32 -17.43 -3.11
CA ASP A 121 17.68 -18.13 -4.21
C ASP A 121 17.83 -17.37 -5.54
N LEU A 122 17.76 -16.04 -5.52
CA LEU A 122 18.06 -15.19 -6.66
C LEU A 122 19.50 -15.40 -7.16
N GLN A 123 20.46 -15.40 -6.23
CA GLN A 123 21.87 -15.62 -6.57
C GLN A 123 22.09 -17.00 -7.20
N LYS A 124 21.47 -18.06 -6.63
CA LYS A 124 21.52 -19.41 -7.20
C LYS A 124 20.89 -19.44 -8.58
N TYR A 125 19.76 -18.77 -8.77
CA TYR A 125 19.08 -18.71 -10.07
C TYR A 125 19.93 -18.01 -11.13
N ILE A 126 20.56 -16.87 -10.79
CA ILE A 126 21.46 -16.13 -11.66
C ILE A 126 22.70 -16.99 -12.04
N ASN A 127 23.22 -17.76 -11.08
CA ASN A 127 24.39 -18.61 -11.31
C ASN A 127 24.04 -19.95 -12.00
N SER A 128 22.75 -20.30 -12.08
CA SER A 128 22.32 -21.49 -12.83
C SER A 128 22.50 -21.23 -14.33
N LYS A 129 22.99 -22.24 -15.07
CA LYS A 129 23.11 -22.17 -16.52
C LYS A 129 21.76 -22.43 -17.25
N GLU A 130 20.66 -22.39 -16.51
CA GLU A 130 19.33 -22.60 -17.06
C GLU A 130 18.85 -21.37 -17.84
N VAL A 131 17.95 -21.59 -18.80
CA VAL A 131 17.29 -20.49 -19.53
C VAL A 131 16.44 -19.69 -18.56
N TYR A 132 16.76 -18.40 -18.38
CA TYR A 132 16.04 -17.53 -17.48
C TYR A 132 14.59 -17.34 -17.92
N LYS A 133 13.66 -17.64 -17.01
CA LYS A 133 12.27 -17.23 -17.13
C LYS A 133 12.12 -15.85 -16.49
N GLU A 134 11.79 -14.85 -17.30
CA GLU A 134 11.65 -13.46 -16.86
C GLU A 134 10.70 -13.32 -15.67
N SER A 135 9.56 -14.03 -15.70
CA SER A 135 8.58 -14.03 -14.61
C SER A 135 9.16 -14.54 -13.29
N LYS A 136 10.00 -15.59 -13.33
CA LYS A 136 10.63 -16.15 -12.13
C LYS A 136 11.70 -15.22 -11.57
N LEU A 137 12.46 -14.61 -12.46
CA LEU A 137 13.47 -13.62 -12.08
C LEU A 137 12.79 -12.43 -11.38
N LYS A 138 11.76 -11.85 -12.00
CA LYS A 138 10.97 -10.75 -11.41
C LYS A 138 10.39 -11.14 -10.03
N GLU A 139 9.83 -12.35 -9.91
CA GLU A 139 9.29 -12.83 -8.61
C GLU A 139 10.37 -12.85 -7.52
N LEU A 140 11.56 -13.40 -7.82
CA LEU A 140 12.66 -13.47 -6.86
C LEU A 140 13.17 -12.09 -6.49
N MET A 141 13.36 -11.22 -7.48
CA MET A 141 13.79 -9.84 -7.28
C MET A 141 12.81 -9.07 -6.37
N CYS A 142 11.51 -9.15 -6.64
CA CYS A 142 10.50 -8.50 -5.80
C CYS A 142 10.48 -9.01 -4.35
N LYS A 143 10.89 -10.26 -4.11
CA LYS A 143 11.01 -10.81 -2.76
C LYS A 143 12.24 -10.30 -2.00
N CYS A 144 13.27 -9.82 -2.71
CA CYS A 144 14.48 -9.25 -2.11
C CYS A 144 14.28 -7.80 -1.66
N VAL A 145 13.20 -7.15 -2.08
CA VAL A 145 12.93 -5.74 -1.76
C VAL A 145 12.41 -5.60 -0.34
N TYR A 146 13.06 -4.75 0.42
CA TYR A 146 12.66 -4.38 1.78
C TYR A 146 12.83 -2.86 1.95
N PRO A 147 11.73 -2.08 2.02
CA PRO A 147 11.81 -0.65 2.34
C PRO A 147 12.44 -0.46 3.72
N ASP A 148 13.55 0.21 3.77
CA ASP A 148 14.30 0.50 4.98
C ASP A 148 14.17 1.97 5.40
N ASN A 149 14.91 2.36 6.43
CA ASN A 149 14.89 3.73 6.93
C ASN A 149 15.39 4.75 5.90
N ALA A 150 16.33 4.37 5.01
CA ALA A 150 16.84 5.25 3.96
C ALA A 150 15.75 5.52 2.92
N PHE A 151 15.02 4.49 2.53
CA PHE A 151 13.85 4.62 1.65
C PHE A 151 12.79 5.56 2.24
N PHE A 152 12.39 5.36 3.50
CA PHE A 152 11.37 6.22 4.12
C PHE A 152 11.87 7.66 4.35
N ALA A 153 13.17 7.86 4.63
CA ALA A 153 13.77 9.18 4.69
C ALA A 153 13.71 9.89 3.32
N ALA A 154 13.98 9.17 2.22
CA ALA A 154 13.84 9.69 0.87
C ALA A 154 12.39 10.05 0.53
N CYS A 155 11.41 9.23 0.93
CA CYS A 155 9.98 9.53 0.79
C CYS A 155 9.58 10.79 1.56
N TYR A 156 10.09 10.96 2.78
CA TYR A 156 9.83 12.14 3.59
C TYR A 156 10.42 13.41 2.96
N ALA A 157 11.65 13.35 2.45
CA ALA A 157 12.29 14.45 1.75
C ALA A 157 11.49 14.86 0.50
N TRP A 158 11.04 13.88 -0.29
CA TRP A 158 10.18 14.09 -1.45
C TRP A 158 8.87 14.79 -1.08
N ALA A 159 8.18 14.29 -0.07
CA ALA A 159 6.91 14.86 0.39
C ALA A 159 7.06 16.31 0.87
N LYS A 160 8.14 16.59 1.62
CA LYS A 160 8.47 17.93 2.11
C LYS A 160 8.71 18.92 0.97
N GLU A 161 9.45 18.51 -0.06
CA GLU A 161 9.73 19.37 -1.22
C GLU A 161 8.46 19.74 -1.99
N ARG A 162 7.49 18.81 -2.05
CA ARG A 162 6.21 19.02 -2.77
C ARG A 162 5.09 19.55 -1.89
N GLY A 163 5.36 19.85 -0.62
CA GLY A 163 4.36 20.33 0.34
C GLY A 163 3.29 19.29 0.68
N ILE A 164 3.56 17.99 0.43
CA ILE A 164 2.66 16.89 0.77
C ILE A 164 2.87 16.51 2.23
N LYS A 165 1.77 16.27 2.95
CA LYS A 165 1.81 15.89 4.35
C LYS A 165 2.33 14.46 4.50
N CYS A 166 3.44 14.29 5.24
CA CYS A 166 4.04 13.00 5.48
C CYS A 166 4.32 12.84 6.97
N PHE A 167 3.87 11.74 7.55
CA PHE A 167 3.98 11.47 8.98
C PHE A 167 4.54 10.09 9.25
N SER A 168 5.41 10.03 10.25
CA SER A 168 5.87 8.81 10.85
C SER A 168 4.93 8.45 12.00
N SER A 169 4.27 7.30 11.93
CA SER A 169 3.47 6.79 13.04
C SER A 169 4.38 6.38 14.20
N PRO A 170 3.99 6.63 15.47
CA PRO A 170 4.77 6.17 16.62
C PRO A 170 4.99 4.66 16.64
N PHE A 171 4.05 3.89 16.08
CA PHE A 171 4.09 2.42 15.97
C PHE A 171 3.73 1.99 14.54
N GLU A 172 2.50 1.55 14.33
CA GLU A 172 2.01 1.06 13.04
C GLU A 172 1.19 2.14 12.34
N ALA A 173 1.36 2.25 11.03
CA ALA A 173 0.63 3.21 10.21
C ALA A 173 -0.89 3.02 10.31
N ASP A 174 -1.36 1.77 10.42
CA ASP A 174 -2.78 1.44 10.50
C ASP A 174 -3.52 2.18 11.61
N HIS A 175 -2.95 2.20 12.82
CA HIS A 175 -3.57 2.89 13.96
C HIS A 175 -3.59 4.40 13.74
N GLN A 176 -2.54 4.97 13.17
CA GLN A 176 -2.46 6.38 12.87
C GLN A 176 -3.46 6.78 11.79
N LEU A 177 -3.55 5.98 10.72
CA LEU A 177 -4.50 6.17 9.62
C LEU A 177 -5.94 6.14 10.12
N ALA A 178 -6.30 5.17 10.96
CA ALA A 178 -7.63 5.08 11.54
C ALA A 178 -7.92 6.24 12.51
N TYR A 179 -6.96 6.60 13.35
CA TYR A 179 -7.10 7.69 14.33
C TYR A 179 -7.34 9.07 13.68
N MET A 180 -6.66 9.34 12.55
CA MET A 180 -6.77 10.63 11.86
C MET A 180 -8.09 10.82 11.11
N LYS A 181 -8.92 9.79 11.02
CA LYS A 181 -10.26 9.82 10.40
C LYS A 181 -10.24 10.47 9.04
N PHE A 182 -9.50 9.87 8.11
CA PHE A 182 -9.52 10.25 6.70
C PHE A 182 -10.88 9.94 6.08
N ASP A 183 -11.24 10.66 5.01
CA ASP A 183 -12.41 10.29 4.21
C ASP A 183 -12.21 8.88 3.63
N TYR A 184 -10.98 8.60 3.16
CA TYR A 184 -10.55 7.27 2.69
C TYR A 184 -9.09 6.98 3.02
N VAL A 185 -8.77 5.70 3.14
CA VAL A 185 -7.39 5.20 3.30
C VAL A 185 -7.05 4.30 2.12
N LEU A 186 -5.94 4.58 1.44
CA LEU A 186 -5.38 3.73 0.40
C LEU A 186 -4.44 2.70 1.03
N THR A 187 -4.84 1.44 1.05
CA THR A 187 -4.05 0.30 1.50
C THR A 187 -4.60 -0.99 0.92
N ILE A 188 -3.86 -2.08 0.99
CA ILE A 188 -4.35 -3.44 0.74
C ILE A 188 -4.56 -4.22 2.03
N ASP A 189 -4.16 -3.66 3.17
CA ASP A 189 -4.38 -4.27 4.47
C ASP A 189 -5.81 -3.99 4.93
N THR A 190 -6.57 -5.05 5.15
CA THR A 190 -7.98 -4.96 5.53
C THR A 190 -8.18 -4.89 7.04
N ASP A 191 -7.12 -5.09 7.84
CA ASP A 191 -7.23 -5.03 9.30
C ASP A 191 -7.60 -3.64 9.80
N ILE A 192 -7.19 -2.59 9.06
CA ILE A 192 -7.52 -1.20 9.37
C ILE A 192 -9.04 -0.91 9.31
N ILE A 193 -9.81 -1.74 8.57
CA ILE A 193 -11.28 -1.63 8.53
C ILE A 193 -11.88 -1.89 9.91
N MET A 194 -11.29 -2.82 10.67
CA MET A 194 -11.71 -3.11 12.04
C MET A 194 -11.47 -1.94 13.02
N LEU A 195 -10.60 -1.00 12.63
CA LEU A 195 -10.36 0.23 13.36
C LEU A 195 -11.31 1.37 12.93
N GLY A 196 -12.28 1.09 12.05
CA GLY A 196 -13.31 2.03 11.61
C GLY A 196 -12.88 2.95 10.46
N ALA A 197 -11.84 2.60 9.71
CA ALA A 197 -11.43 3.36 8.54
C ALA A 197 -12.22 2.94 7.28
N ASN A 198 -12.53 3.90 6.41
CA ASN A 198 -13.01 3.61 5.05
C ASN A 198 -11.81 3.30 4.15
N VAL A 199 -11.72 2.10 3.63
CA VAL A 199 -10.55 1.62 2.89
C VAL A 199 -10.84 1.50 1.40
N LEU A 200 -10.05 2.16 0.58
CA LEU A 200 -9.97 1.93 -0.87
C LEU A 200 -8.86 0.91 -1.14
N CYS A 201 -9.25 -0.35 -1.23
CA CYS A 201 -8.33 -1.47 -1.38
C CYS A 201 -8.02 -1.74 -2.85
N GLY A 202 -6.71 -1.80 -3.15
CA GLY A 202 -6.23 -2.23 -4.47
C GLY A 202 -6.59 -1.26 -5.59
N ILE A 203 -6.47 0.05 -5.34
CA ILE A 203 -6.71 1.06 -6.37
C ILE A 203 -5.79 0.84 -7.57
N ASN A 204 -6.38 0.88 -8.76
CA ASN A 204 -5.64 0.79 -10.01
C ASN A 204 -5.17 2.19 -10.45
N LEU A 205 -3.86 2.41 -10.38
CA LEU A 205 -3.20 3.67 -10.73
C LEU A 205 -2.43 3.60 -12.06
N HIS A 206 -2.73 2.63 -12.93
CA HIS A 206 -2.17 2.56 -14.28
C HIS A 206 -3.03 3.37 -15.25
N PRO A 207 -2.56 4.51 -15.77
CA PRO A 207 -3.36 5.41 -16.61
C PRO A 207 -3.92 4.73 -17.87
N ASP A 208 -3.17 3.81 -18.46
CA ASP A 208 -3.58 3.06 -19.67
C ASP A 208 -4.57 1.93 -19.38
N SER A 209 -4.88 1.68 -18.12
CA SER A 209 -5.84 0.64 -17.73
C SER A 209 -7.28 1.10 -17.96
N LYS A 210 -8.14 0.21 -18.49
CA LYS A 210 -9.59 0.45 -18.56
C LYS A 210 -10.25 0.65 -17.19
N CYS A 211 -9.60 0.14 -16.14
CA CYS A 211 -10.05 0.22 -14.75
C CYS A 211 -9.28 1.31 -13.97
N PHE A 212 -8.73 2.32 -14.65
CA PHE A 212 -7.97 3.38 -14.00
C PHE A 212 -8.81 4.09 -12.93
N GLY A 213 -8.28 4.18 -11.72
CA GLY A 213 -8.97 4.75 -10.55
C GLY A 213 -9.95 3.82 -9.85
N GLU A 214 -10.19 2.60 -10.36
CA GLU A 214 -11.05 1.63 -9.69
C GLU A 214 -10.39 1.04 -8.44
N ALA A 215 -11.20 0.89 -7.39
CA ALA A 215 -10.82 0.26 -6.13
C ALA A 215 -12.01 -0.52 -5.57
N THR A 216 -11.74 -1.33 -4.54
CA THR A 216 -12.80 -1.90 -3.71
C THR A 216 -12.90 -1.10 -2.42
N LEU A 217 -14.03 -0.44 -2.22
CA LEU A 217 -14.33 0.27 -0.97
C LEU A 217 -14.82 -0.73 0.08
N TYR A 218 -14.18 -0.70 1.23
CA TYR A 218 -14.64 -1.31 2.46
C TYR A 218 -14.88 -0.21 3.49
N ASP A 219 -16.07 -0.19 4.07
CA ASP A 219 -16.54 0.81 5.01
C ASP A 219 -17.23 0.15 6.23
N GLU A 220 -17.82 0.95 7.08
CA GLU A 220 -18.58 0.46 8.23
C GLU A 220 -19.71 -0.50 7.81
N THR A 221 -20.34 -0.26 6.66
CA THR A 221 -21.40 -1.14 6.13
C THR A 221 -20.86 -2.53 5.81
N SER A 222 -19.67 -2.59 5.23
CA SER A 222 -18.95 -3.84 4.93
C SER A 222 -18.67 -4.63 6.21
N CYS A 223 -18.24 -3.95 7.28
CA CYS A 223 -18.01 -4.56 8.60
C CYS A 223 -19.31 -5.04 9.24
N LEU A 224 -20.35 -4.22 9.24
CA LEU A 224 -21.65 -4.60 9.82
C LEU A 224 -22.25 -5.82 9.11
N ASN A 225 -22.15 -5.90 7.79
CA ASN A 225 -22.60 -7.06 7.03
C ASN A 225 -21.80 -8.32 7.39
N PHE A 226 -20.48 -8.20 7.54
CA PHE A 226 -19.64 -9.29 8.01
C PHE A 226 -20.05 -9.78 9.40
N ILE A 227 -20.21 -8.84 10.36
CA ILE A 227 -20.62 -9.18 11.74
C ILE A 227 -21.97 -9.90 11.74
N LYS A 228 -22.95 -9.43 10.97
CA LYS A 228 -24.27 -10.09 10.84
C LYS A 228 -24.18 -11.50 10.27
N THR A 229 -23.20 -11.74 9.40
CA THR A 229 -23.00 -13.08 8.79
C THR A 229 -22.35 -14.05 9.77
N VAL A 230 -21.33 -13.57 10.53
CA VAL A 230 -20.55 -14.41 11.45
C VAL A 230 -21.24 -14.58 12.81
N VAL A 231 -22.00 -13.57 13.25
CA VAL A 231 -22.74 -13.58 14.52
C VAL A 231 -24.22 -13.24 14.24
N PRO A 232 -25.02 -14.24 13.80
CA PRO A 232 -26.42 -14.02 13.40
C PRO A 232 -27.30 -13.36 14.48
N GLU A 233 -26.93 -13.50 15.77
CA GLU A 233 -27.62 -12.87 16.90
C GLU A 233 -27.58 -11.32 16.81
N TYR A 234 -26.56 -10.73 16.18
CA TYR A 234 -26.51 -9.29 15.93
C TYR A 234 -27.50 -8.83 14.85
N ALA A 235 -27.87 -9.72 13.91
CA ALA A 235 -28.84 -9.42 12.88
C ALA A 235 -30.27 -9.24 13.44
N LEU A 236 -30.56 -9.80 14.62
CA LEU A 236 -31.88 -9.74 15.26
C LEU A 236 -32.11 -8.49 16.12
N LYS A 237 -31.04 -7.76 16.48
CA LYS A 237 -31.10 -6.57 17.37
C LYS A 237 -31.17 -5.23 16.63
N SER A 238 -31.09 -5.23 15.31
CA SER A 238 -31.08 -4.00 14.47
C SER A 238 -32.38 -3.76 13.70
N LYS A 239 -33.51 -4.24 14.24
CA LYS A 239 -34.87 -3.91 13.72
C LYS A 239 -35.55 -2.91 14.65
#